data_6ec62cd8f8a839ac4deceed5246f5185
#
_entry.id   6ec62cd8f8a839ac4deceed5246f5185
#
_cell.length_a   1.000
_cell.length_b   1.000
_cell.length_c   1.000
_cell.angle_alpha   90.00
_cell.angle_beta   90.00
_cell.angle_gamma   90.00
#
_symmetry.space_group_name_H-M   'P 1'
#
loop_
_entity.id
_entity.type
_entity.pdbx_description
1 polymer ?
#
loop_
_entity_poly.entity_id
_entity_poly.type
_entity_poly.pdbx_seq_one_letter_code
_entity_poly.pdbx_strand_id
1 'polypeptide(L)' 'MNADHVAAMILLARSHAQLEATEATMTSVDRLGFSLRLKTAAGMKGTRINFPHEVATAEETRKELVEMVRQARATE' A
#
# COMPACT_ATOMS: atom_id res chain seq x y z
N MET A 1 -10.53 4.43 -12.44
CA MET A 1 -9.50 5.14 -11.71
C MET A 1 -9.22 4.52 -10.35
N ASN A 2 -10.26 4.44 -9.53
CA ASN A 2 -10.06 3.90 -8.19
C ASN A 2 -9.74 2.41 -8.17
N ALA A 3 -10.18 1.69 -9.20
CA ALA A 3 -9.91 0.26 -9.28
C ALA A 3 -8.41 -0.04 -9.35
N ASP A 4 -7.66 0.78 -10.05
CA ASP A 4 -6.21 0.60 -10.15
C ASP A 4 -5.52 0.85 -8.81
N HIS A 5 -5.99 1.85 -8.06
CA HIS A 5 -5.44 2.13 -6.74
C HIS A 5 -5.75 1.02 -5.74
N VAL A 6 -6.97 0.49 -5.79
CA VAL A 6 -7.34 -0.61 -4.90
C VAL A 6 -6.48 -1.84 -5.19
N ALA A 7 -6.31 -2.19 -6.46
CA ALA A 7 -5.49 -3.33 -6.83
C ALA A 7 -4.03 -3.13 -6.38
N ALA A 8 -3.51 -1.92 -6.52
CA ALA A 8 -2.15 -1.60 -6.09
C ALA A 8 -2.00 -1.73 -4.57
N MET A 9 -2.98 -1.25 -3.81
CA MET A 9 -2.94 -1.34 -2.35
C MET A 9 -3.03 -2.79 -1.88
N ILE A 10 -3.87 -3.60 -2.52
CA ILE A 10 -3.97 -5.02 -2.20
C ILE A 10 -2.63 -5.72 -2.48
N LEU A 11 -2.00 -5.38 -3.59
CA LEU A 11 -0.71 -5.94 -3.95
C LEU A 11 0.36 -5.56 -2.91
N LEU A 12 0.38 -4.31 -2.48
CA LEU A 12 1.33 -3.87 -1.46
C LEU A 12 1.08 -4.56 -0.13
N ALA A 13 -0.18 -4.74 0.27
CA ALA A 13 -0.51 -5.44 1.50
C ALA A 13 -0.01 -6.87 1.46
N ARG A 14 -0.18 -7.57 0.34
CA ARG A 14 0.30 -8.93 0.19
C ARG A 14 1.82 -9.00 0.21
N SER A 15 2.46 -8.07 -0.49
CA SER A 15 3.91 -8.07 -0.63
C SER A 15 4.64 -7.66 0.65
N HIS A 16 4.14 -6.65 1.35
CA HIS A 16 4.82 -6.09 2.51
C HIS A 16 4.30 -6.58 3.85
N ALA A 17 3.01 -6.88 3.94
CA ALA A 17 2.39 -7.31 5.18
C ALA A 17 1.93 -8.77 5.14
N GLN A 18 2.05 -9.42 3.98
CA GLN A 18 1.64 -10.81 3.77
C GLN A 18 0.17 -11.04 4.12
N LEU A 19 -0.66 -10.04 3.84
CA LEU A 19 -2.09 -10.12 4.08
C LEU A 19 -2.83 -10.18 2.76
N GLU A 20 -3.69 -11.16 2.60
CA GLU A 20 -4.56 -11.26 1.44
C GLU A 20 -5.86 -10.52 1.72
N ALA A 21 -6.19 -9.57 0.86
CA ALA A 21 -7.36 -8.74 1.03
C ALA A 21 -8.17 -8.69 -0.25
N THR A 22 -9.48 -8.52 -0.09
CA THR A 22 -10.37 -8.31 -1.24
C THR A 22 -10.59 -6.82 -1.49
N GLU A 23 -10.34 -5.98 -0.48
CA GLU A 23 -10.43 -4.53 -0.60
C GLU A 23 -9.35 -3.89 0.26
N ALA A 24 -8.92 -2.72 -0.15
CA ALA A 24 -7.94 -1.96 0.60
C ALA A 24 -8.24 -0.47 0.49
N THR A 25 -8.08 0.26 1.58
CA THR A 25 -8.27 1.69 1.64
C THR A 25 -7.11 2.32 2.40
N MET A 26 -6.50 3.36 1.83
CA MET A 26 -5.47 4.11 2.53
C MET A 26 -6.17 5.03 3.53
N THR A 27 -5.85 4.87 4.81
CA THR A 27 -6.48 5.65 5.87
C THR A 27 -5.64 6.86 6.28
N SER A 28 -4.34 6.76 6.11
CA SER A 28 -3.45 7.89 6.39
C SER A 28 -2.14 7.69 5.65
N VAL A 29 -1.44 8.80 5.44
CA VAL A 29 -0.12 8.78 4.83
C VAL A 29 0.70 9.89 5.46
N ASP A 30 1.97 9.60 5.72
CA ASP A 30 2.91 10.60 6.22
C ASP A 30 4.26 10.39 5.53
N ARG A 31 5.24 11.15 5.96
CA ARG A 31 6.56 11.12 5.32
C ARG A 31 7.32 9.81 5.52
N LEU A 32 6.89 8.99 6.47
CA LEU A 32 7.56 7.73 6.80
C LEU A 32 6.85 6.52 6.20
N GLY A 33 5.58 6.63 5.87
CA GLY A 33 4.83 5.51 5.35
C GLY A 33 3.34 5.80 5.25
N PHE A 34 2.55 4.75 5.18
CA PHE A 34 1.10 4.89 5.06
C PHE A 34 0.40 3.74 5.75
N SER A 35 -0.85 4.00 6.16
CA SER A 35 -1.68 2.99 6.81
C SER A 35 -2.79 2.56 5.87
N LEU A 36 -3.09 1.28 5.87
CA LEU A 36 -4.13 0.70 5.06
C LEU A 36 -5.16 0.00 5.94
N ARG A 37 -6.42 0.11 5.55
CA ARG A 37 -7.49 -0.72 6.10
C ARG A 37 -7.82 -1.76 5.05
N LEU A 38 -7.79 -3.02 5.45
CA LEU A 38 -7.94 -4.14 4.53
C LEU A 38 -9.17 -4.94 4.90
N LYS A 39 -9.90 -5.39 3.89
CA LYS A 39 -10.98 -6.35 4.08
C LYS A 39 -10.46 -7.71 3.71
N THR A 40 -10.37 -8.60 4.68
CA THR A 40 -9.86 -9.96 4.49
C THR A 40 -10.94 -10.97 4.79
N ALA A 41 -10.68 -12.25 4.49
CA ALA A 41 -11.60 -13.33 4.82
C ALA A 41 -11.84 -13.44 6.33
N ALA A 42 -10.89 -13.00 7.14
CA ALA A 42 -11.01 -13.02 8.60
C ALA A 42 -11.65 -11.74 9.16
N GLY A 43 -12.02 -10.78 8.31
CA GLY A 43 -12.63 -9.52 8.72
C GLY A 43 -11.74 -8.34 8.37
N MET A 44 -12.05 -7.17 8.95
CA MET A 44 -11.29 -5.96 8.71
C MET A 44 -9.99 -5.97 9.48
N LYS A 45 -8.90 -5.59 8.82
CA LYS A 45 -7.59 -5.49 9.44
C LYS A 45 -6.91 -4.20 9.03
N GLY A 46 -6.12 -3.64 9.94
CA GLY A 46 -5.29 -2.49 9.64
C GLY A 46 -3.83 -2.90 9.54
N THR A 47 -3.10 -2.24 8.66
CA THR A 47 -1.67 -2.46 8.55
C THR A 47 -0.98 -1.15 8.20
N ARG A 48 0.29 -1.07 8.51
CA ARG A 48 1.12 0.08 8.14
C ARG A 48 2.29 -0.41 7.30
N ILE A 49 2.55 0.32 6.22
CA ILE A 49 3.67 0.02 5.33
C ILE A 49 4.57 1.24 5.32
N ASN A 50 5.84 1.03 5.63
CA ASN A 50 6.81 2.11 5.65
C ASN A 50 7.47 2.27 4.29
N PHE A 51 7.76 3.53 3.93
CA PHE A 51 8.55 3.80 2.73
C PHE A 51 9.99 3.35 2.96
N PRO A 52 10.73 2.98 1.90
CA PRO A 52 12.15 2.64 2.03
C PRO A 52 12.99 3.79 2.56
N HIS A 53 12.54 5.02 2.36
CA HIS A 53 13.20 6.21 2.88
C HIS A 53 12.16 7.31 3.08
N GLU A 54 12.51 8.31 3.87
CA GLU A 54 11.61 9.41 4.16
C GLU A 54 11.30 10.21 2.89
N VAL A 55 10.03 10.58 2.70
CA VAL A 55 9.62 11.44 1.60
C VAL A 55 9.25 12.82 2.16
N ALA A 56 9.46 13.85 1.37
CA ALA A 56 9.26 15.22 1.84
C ALA A 56 8.02 15.89 1.24
N THR A 57 7.58 15.46 0.06
CA THR A 57 6.47 16.10 -0.65
C THR A 57 5.45 15.07 -1.10
N ALA A 58 4.25 15.56 -1.46
CA ALA A 58 3.22 14.69 -2.00
C ALA A 58 3.66 14.04 -3.31
N GLU A 59 4.45 14.76 -4.10
CA GLU A 59 4.97 14.22 -5.35
C GLU A 59 5.94 13.07 -5.10
N GLU A 60 6.81 13.23 -4.12
CA GLU A 60 7.73 12.15 -3.74
C GLU A 60 6.98 10.95 -3.20
N THR A 61 5.92 11.18 -2.42
CA THR A 61 5.07 10.14 -1.91
C THR A 61 4.47 9.33 -3.05
N ARG A 62 3.95 10.01 -4.06
CA ARG A 62 3.37 9.35 -5.22
C ARG A 62 4.41 8.52 -5.96
N LYS A 63 5.59 9.08 -6.19
CA LYS A 63 6.67 8.37 -6.89
C LYS A 63 7.08 7.13 -6.12
N GLU A 64 7.18 7.24 -4.81
CA GLU A 64 7.57 6.11 -3.98
C GLU A 64 6.53 5.00 -4.02
N LEU A 65 5.25 5.36 -3.95
CA LEU A 65 4.18 4.38 -4.04
C LEU A 65 4.20 3.65 -5.38
N VAL A 66 4.39 4.37 -6.47
CA VAL A 66 4.49 3.77 -7.81
C VAL A 66 5.66 2.80 -7.87
N GLU A 67 6.80 3.18 -7.32
CA GLU A 67 7.98 2.34 -7.32
C GLU A 67 7.77 1.07 -6.48
N MET A 68 7.12 1.21 -5.32
CA MET A 68 6.82 0.05 -4.47
C MET A 68 5.90 -0.94 -5.18
N VAL A 69 4.88 -0.43 -5.87
CA VAL A 69 3.97 -1.29 -6.64
C VAL A 69 4.73 -2.00 -7.76
N ARG A 70 5.59 -1.28 -8.44
CA ARG A 70 6.39 -1.83 -9.53
C ARG A 70 7.30 -2.95 -9.03
N GLN A 71 7.96 -2.75 -7.89
CA GLN A 71 8.82 -3.76 -7.30
C GLN A 71 8.01 -4.98 -6.85
N ALA A 72 6.84 -4.75 -6.27
CA ALA A 72 5.97 -5.84 -5.84
C ALA A 72 5.51 -6.70 -7.02
N ARG A 73 5.21 -6.06 -8.16
CA ARG A 73 4.83 -6.80 -9.36
C ARG A 73 5.99 -7.62 -9.92
N ALA A 74 7.20 -7.10 -9.80
CA ALA A 74 8.38 -7.79 -10.31
C ALA A 74 8.70 -9.05 -9.53
N THR A 75 8.24 -9.14 -8.28
CA THR A 75 8.51 -10.30 -7.43
C THR A 75 7.39 -11.33 -7.40
N GLU A 76 6.31 -11.07 -8.10
CA GLU A 76 5.19 -12.01 -8.16
C GLU A 76 5.43 -13.22 -9.05
#